data_e94a666f89d28563225928da42fe05cf
#
_entry.id   e94a666f89d28563225928da42fe05cf
#
_cell.length_a   1.000
_cell.length_b   1.000
_cell.length_c   1.000
_cell.angle_alpha   90.00
_cell.angle_beta   90.00
_cell.angle_gamma   90.00
#
_symmetry.space_group_name_H-M   'P 1'
#
loop_
_entity.id
_entity.type
_entity.pdbx_description
1 polymer ?
#
loop_
_entity_poly.entity_id
_entity_poly.type
_entity_poly.pdbx_seq_one_letter_code
_entity_poly.pdbx_strand_id
1 'polypeptide(L)'
;MARTKSLQPVAIVGQEIDIGDLLESLDTYEIAGVIDTDASVGTSSVPYLGSDEDWEKIKSRYTGIKAVLAPDQTKLRYNLVNHYGIENLAQLISVHSYCSRHSNIGLGCIVQRGVTIMSDVIIDVAVKMNLGVTIHHDCSIGMCSVLAPGSRLLGNVAIGQRVFVGASAVILPGCKVGDDATIGAGAVVNRDVDSNTTVAGVPARTL
;
A
#
# COMPACT_ATOMS: atom_id res chain seq x y z
N MET A 1 -35.31 12.93 -6.90
CA MET A 1 -34.36 12.38 -7.86
C MET A 1 -33.02 12.16 -7.11
N ALA A 2 -32.66 10.92 -6.79
CA ALA A 2 -31.39 10.61 -6.21
C ALA A 2 -30.30 10.94 -7.28
N ARG A 3 -29.37 11.82 -6.97
CA ARG A 3 -28.16 12.02 -7.79
C ARG A 3 -27.40 10.70 -7.77
N THR A 4 -27.37 10.01 -8.88
CA THR A 4 -26.41 8.90 -9.10
C THR A 4 -25.03 9.49 -8.91
N LYS A 5 -24.36 9.15 -7.80
CA LYS A 5 -22.99 9.53 -7.53
C LYS A 5 -22.14 8.86 -8.62
N SER A 6 -21.56 9.63 -9.52
CA SER A 6 -20.62 9.06 -10.49
C SER A 6 -19.41 8.52 -9.73
N LEU A 7 -19.14 7.22 -9.89
CA LEU A 7 -17.95 6.60 -9.31
C LEU A 7 -16.70 7.18 -9.98
N GLN A 8 -15.61 7.28 -9.23
CA GLN A 8 -14.34 7.73 -9.77
C GLN A 8 -13.65 6.59 -10.51
N PRO A 9 -13.30 6.74 -11.80
CA PRO A 9 -12.59 5.71 -12.53
C PRO A 9 -11.19 5.50 -11.96
N VAL A 10 -10.78 4.23 -11.85
CA VAL A 10 -9.44 3.84 -11.44
C VAL A 10 -8.84 2.84 -12.40
N ALA A 11 -7.53 2.94 -12.63
CA ALA A 11 -6.72 1.93 -13.29
C ALA A 11 -5.88 1.19 -12.25
N ILE A 12 -5.92 -0.14 -12.27
CA ILE A 12 -5.05 -0.98 -11.45
C ILE A 12 -3.70 -1.08 -12.18
N VAL A 13 -2.62 -0.67 -11.52
CA VAL A 13 -1.25 -0.76 -12.05
C VAL A 13 -0.60 -2.01 -11.49
N GLY A 14 -0.24 -2.95 -12.39
CA GLY A 14 0.17 -4.30 -12.02
C GLY A 14 -1.02 -5.19 -11.69
N GLN A 15 -0.79 -6.50 -11.59
CA GLN A 15 -1.85 -7.47 -11.34
C GLN A 15 -1.80 -7.96 -9.89
N GLU A 16 -2.90 -7.73 -9.14
CA GLU A 16 -3.17 -8.37 -7.85
C GLU A 16 -4.68 -8.54 -7.65
N ILE A 17 -5.11 -9.78 -7.48
CA ILE A 17 -6.53 -10.16 -7.36
C ILE A 17 -7.21 -9.45 -6.17
N ASP A 18 -6.55 -9.39 -5.03
CA ASP A 18 -7.06 -8.78 -3.80
C ASP A 18 -7.30 -7.26 -3.89
N ILE A 19 -6.67 -6.58 -4.84
CA ILE A 19 -6.96 -5.16 -5.12
C ILE A 19 -8.30 -5.02 -5.85
N GLY A 20 -8.62 -5.94 -6.75
CA GLY A 20 -9.93 -6.00 -7.39
C GLY A 20 -11.06 -6.17 -6.35
N ASP A 21 -10.96 -7.17 -5.48
CA ASP A 21 -11.93 -7.44 -4.41
C ASP A 21 -12.08 -6.24 -3.47
N LEU A 22 -10.98 -5.56 -3.14
CA LEU A 22 -11.03 -4.35 -2.32
C LEU A 22 -11.79 -3.23 -3.02
N LEU A 23 -11.48 -2.96 -4.28
CA LEU A 23 -12.15 -1.92 -5.08
C LEU A 23 -13.66 -2.17 -5.22
N GLU A 24 -14.05 -3.42 -5.50
CA GLU A 24 -15.46 -3.81 -5.59
C GLU A 24 -16.22 -3.62 -4.28
N SER A 25 -15.53 -3.66 -3.14
CA SER A 25 -16.11 -3.40 -1.81
C SER A 25 -16.29 -1.92 -1.49
N LEU A 26 -15.80 -1.01 -2.36
CA LEU A 26 -15.83 0.44 -2.13
C LEU A 26 -16.81 1.12 -3.09
N ASP A 27 -17.87 1.75 -2.57
CA ASP A 27 -18.87 2.53 -3.32
C ASP A 27 -18.33 3.88 -3.84
N THR A 28 -17.02 3.98 -4.06
CA THR A 28 -16.33 5.23 -4.44
C THR A 28 -15.71 5.14 -5.82
N TYR A 29 -15.27 3.94 -6.20
CA TYR A 29 -14.47 3.73 -7.40
C TYR A 29 -15.15 2.79 -8.40
N GLU A 30 -14.80 2.98 -9.67
CA GLU A 30 -15.14 2.09 -10.77
C GLU A 30 -13.85 1.64 -11.46
N ILE A 31 -13.67 0.34 -11.62
CA ILE A 31 -12.47 -0.21 -12.28
C ILE A 31 -12.58 0.05 -13.78
N ALA A 32 -11.78 0.97 -14.30
CA ALA A 32 -11.70 1.24 -15.73
C ALA A 32 -10.91 0.18 -16.49
N GLY A 33 -9.93 -0.44 -15.82
CA GLY A 33 -9.11 -1.52 -16.37
C GLY A 33 -7.76 -1.64 -15.68
N VAL A 34 -6.86 -2.42 -16.28
CA VAL A 34 -5.51 -2.70 -15.79
C VAL A 34 -4.45 -2.11 -16.71
N ILE A 35 -3.38 -1.59 -16.10
CA ILE A 35 -2.15 -1.14 -16.76
C ILE A 35 -1.04 -2.11 -16.36
N ASP A 36 -0.38 -2.72 -17.34
CA ASP A 36 0.71 -3.67 -17.11
C ASP A 36 1.64 -3.73 -18.33
N THR A 37 2.82 -4.28 -18.17
CA THR A 37 3.73 -4.60 -19.30
C THR A 37 3.24 -5.81 -20.11
N ASP A 38 2.44 -6.68 -19.51
CA ASP A 38 1.83 -7.86 -20.14
C ASP A 38 0.36 -7.62 -20.49
N ALA A 39 0.06 -7.50 -21.78
CA ALA A 39 -1.31 -7.29 -22.24
C ALA A 39 -2.26 -8.48 -21.96
N SER A 40 -1.73 -9.67 -21.66
CA SER A 40 -2.55 -10.86 -21.35
C SER A 40 -3.26 -10.80 -20.00
N VAL A 41 -2.89 -9.85 -19.13
CA VAL A 41 -3.52 -9.67 -17.80
C VAL A 41 -4.96 -9.13 -17.87
N GLY A 42 -5.35 -8.52 -18.99
CA GLY A 42 -6.71 -8.05 -19.22
C GLY A 42 -7.72 -9.20 -19.30
N THR A 43 -8.89 -8.99 -18.73
CA THR A 43 -10.03 -9.92 -18.79
C THR A 43 -11.24 -9.26 -19.44
N SER A 44 -12.32 -10.01 -19.66
CA SER A 44 -13.58 -9.44 -20.17
C SER A 44 -14.22 -8.43 -19.18
N SER A 45 -14.00 -8.61 -17.89
CA SER A 45 -14.53 -7.73 -16.81
C SER A 45 -13.58 -6.59 -16.45
N VAL A 46 -12.25 -6.79 -16.61
CA VAL A 46 -11.23 -5.78 -16.33
C VAL A 46 -10.33 -5.64 -17.57
N PRO A 47 -10.65 -4.72 -18.48
CA PRO A 47 -9.94 -4.61 -19.76
C PRO A 47 -8.50 -4.11 -19.56
N TYR A 48 -7.60 -4.55 -20.44
CA TYR A 48 -6.26 -4.00 -20.56
C TYR A 48 -6.32 -2.58 -21.15
N LEU A 49 -5.71 -1.61 -20.49
CA LEU A 49 -5.72 -0.22 -20.91
C LEU A 49 -4.45 0.19 -21.66
N GLY A 50 -3.34 -0.46 -21.41
CA GLY A 50 -2.03 -0.15 -21.96
C GLY A 50 -0.91 -0.42 -20.97
N SER A 51 0.31 0.03 -21.30
CA SER A 51 1.46 0.04 -20.40
C SER A 51 1.54 1.36 -19.62
N ASP A 52 2.52 1.47 -18.71
CA ASP A 52 2.79 2.71 -17.97
C ASP A 52 3.00 3.91 -18.92
N GLU A 53 3.61 3.69 -20.08
CA GLU A 53 3.87 4.74 -21.11
C GLU A 53 2.60 5.30 -21.73
N ASP A 54 1.48 4.58 -21.68
CA ASP A 54 0.19 5.04 -22.19
C ASP A 54 -0.59 5.93 -21.20
N TRP A 55 -0.03 6.22 -20.01
CA TRP A 55 -0.76 6.92 -18.94
C TRP A 55 -1.41 8.24 -19.38
N GLU A 56 -0.69 9.10 -20.11
CA GLU A 56 -1.25 10.37 -20.59
C GLU A 56 -2.43 10.17 -21.55
N LYS A 57 -2.37 9.16 -22.41
CA LYS A 57 -3.45 8.78 -23.32
C LYS A 57 -4.66 8.21 -22.56
N ILE A 58 -4.40 7.40 -21.52
CA ILE A 58 -5.45 6.85 -20.65
C ILE A 58 -6.15 7.99 -19.90
N LYS A 59 -5.41 8.95 -19.34
CA LYS A 59 -6.00 10.15 -18.68
C LYS A 59 -6.88 10.96 -19.62
N SER A 60 -6.49 11.08 -20.88
CA SER A 60 -7.29 11.83 -21.87
C SER A 60 -8.62 11.13 -22.20
N ARG A 61 -8.66 9.80 -22.11
CA ARG A 61 -9.84 8.98 -22.36
C ARG A 61 -10.78 8.87 -21.15
N TYR A 62 -10.23 8.86 -19.95
CA TYR A 62 -10.99 8.68 -18.70
C TYR A 62 -10.80 9.91 -17.81
N THR A 63 -11.69 10.86 -17.89
CA THR A 63 -11.60 12.11 -17.12
C THR A 63 -11.54 11.83 -15.62
N GLY A 64 -10.50 12.31 -14.96
CA GLY A 64 -10.30 12.16 -13.52
C GLY A 64 -9.84 10.79 -13.05
N ILE A 65 -9.42 9.90 -13.97
CA ILE A 65 -8.90 8.58 -13.61
C ILE A 65 -7.74 8.67 -12.61
N LYS A 66 -7.70 7.74 -11.66
CA LYS A 66 -6.60 7.59 -10.69
C LYS A 66 -5.92 6.24 -10.85
N ALA A 67 -4.65 6.18 -10.51
CA ALA A 67 -3.87 4.94 -10.50
C ALA A 67 -3.89 4.29 -9.11
N VAL A 68 -4.07 2.97 -9.07
CA VAL A 68 -3.95 2.13 -7.88
C VAL A 68 -2.70 1.27 -8.04
N LEU A 69 -1.68 1.51 -7.24
CA LEU A 69 -0.42 0.79 -7.33
C LEU A 69 -0.53 -0.57 -6.61
N ALA A 70 -0.70 -1.66 -7.36
CA ALA A 70 -0.88 -3.00 -6.81
C ALA A 70 0.42 -3.65 -6.28
N PRO A 71 1.61 -3.54 -6.94
CA PRO A 71 2.79 -4.32 -6.60
C PRO A 71 3.27 -4.15 -5.15
N ASP A 72 3.80 -5.25 -4.56
CA ASP A 72 4.42 -5.26 -3.23
C ASP A 72 5.92 -4.92 -3.23
N GLN A 73 6.56 -4.87 -4.41
CA GLN A 73 7.97 -4.50 -4.52
C GLN A 73 8.14 -3.01 -4.21
N THR A 74 8.75 -2.70 -3.07
CA THR A 74 8.84 -1.33 -2.54
C THR A 74 9.55 -0.35 -3.47
N LYS A 75 10.64 -0.79 -4.13
CA LYS A 75 11.36 0.02 -5.12
C LYS A 75 10.55 0.26 -6.39
N LEU A 76 9.80 -0.75 -6.85
CA LEU A 76 8.89 -0.59 -7.99
C LEU A 76 7.79 0.41 -7.64
N ARG A 77 7.18 0.30 -6.45
CA ARG A 77 6.18 1.27 -5.98
C ARG A 77 6.71 2.70 -6.02
N TYR A 78 7.94 2.91 -5.55
CA TYR A 78 8.58 4.23 -5.58
C TYR A 78 8.76 4.77 -7.00
N ASN A 79 9.18 3.93 -7.94
CA ASN A 79 9.30 4.32 -9.36
C ASN A 79 7.93 4.65 -9.95
N LEU A 80 6.91 3.85 -9.65
CA LEU A 80 5.53 4.08 -10.10
C LEU A 80 4.95 5.39 -9.52
N VAL A 81 5.22 5.71 -8.24
CA VAL A 81 4.82 7.00 -7.66
C VAL A 81 5.42 8.17 -8.44
N ASN A 82 6.70 8.08 -8.79
CA ASN A 82 7.37 9.13 -9.57
C ASN A 82 6.83 9.21 -11.01
N HIS A 83 6.45 8.08 -11.60
CA HIS A 83 5.91 8.04 -12.96
C HIS A 83 4.48 8.60 -13.04
N TYR A 84 3.60 8.18 -12.14
CA TYR A 84 2.17 8.57 -12.17
C TYR A 84 1.91 9.93 -11.54
N GLY A 85 2.76 10.38 -10.62
CA GLY A 85 2.54 11.56 -9.78
C GLY A 85 1.58 11.30 -8.61
N ILE A 86 1.93 11.82 -7.43
CA ILE A 86 1.18 11.58 -6.18
C ILE A 86 -0.28 11.98 -6.29
N GLU A 87 -0.54 13.10 -6.97
CA GLU A 87 -1.87 13.67 -7.17
C GLU A 87 -2.79 12.76 -8.01
N ASN A 88 -2.23 11.85 -8.77
CA ASN A 88 -2.98 10.90 -9.59
C ASN A 88 -3.21 9.54 -8.92
N LEU A 89 -2.73 9.35 -7.70
CA LEU A 89 -2.94 8.09 -6.97
C LEU A 89 -4.30 8.04 -6.28
N ALA A 90 -4.96 6.89 -6.34
CA ALA A 90 -6.15 6.60 -5.55
C ALA A 90 -5.74 6.10 -4.15
N GLN A 91 -6.46 6.54 -3.12
CA GLN A 91 -6.33 6.02 -1.77
C GLN A 91 -7.44 4.99 -1.52
N LEU A 92 -7.09 3.76 -1.20
CA LEU A 92 -8.05 2.70 -0.91
C LEU A 92 -8.06 2.39 0.58
N ILE A 93 -9.21 2.55 1.24
CA ILE A 93 -9.36 2.21 2.66
C ILE A 93 -10.57 1.28 2.81
N SER A 94 -10.31 0.03 3.17
CA SER A 94 -11.36 -0.98 3.38
C SER A 94 -12.36 -0.51 4.44
N VAL A 95 -13.64 -0.67 4.17
CA VAL A 95 -14.72 -0.43 5.14
C VAL A 95 -14.65 -1.39 6.34
N HIS A 96 -13.90 -2.47 6.22
CA HIS A 96 -13.63 -3.45 7.28
C HIS A 96 -12.28 -3.25 7.98
N SER A 97 -11.66 -2.08 7.86
CA SER A 97 -10.50 -1.65 8.63
C SER A 97 -10.91 -0.73 9.76
N TYR A 98 -10.08 -0.61 10.78
CA TYR A 98 -10.19 0.42 11.81
C TYR A 98 -9.06 1.42 11.64
N CYS A 99 -9.40 2.67 11.36
CA CYS A 99 -8.44 3.77 11.28
C CYS A 99 -8.86 4.84 12.31
N SER A 100 -7.98 5.13 13.28
CA SER A 100 -8.21 6.21 14.23
C SER A 100 -8.37 7.54 13.49
N ARG A 101 -9.34 8.36 13.92
CA ARG A 101 -9.49 9.73 13.40
C ARG A 101 -8.29 10.65 13.71
N HIS A 102 -7.41 10.23 14.62
CA HIS A 102 -6.18 10.92 14.97
C HIS A 102 -4.96 10.41 14.18
N SER A 103 -5.15 9.47 13.27
CA SER A 103 -4.11 9.04 12.35
C SER A 103 -4.14 9.86 11.05
N ASN A 104 -2.98 9.98 10.41
CA ASN A 104 -2.82 10.62 9.11
C ASN A 104 -2.38 9.57 8.08
N ILE A 105 -3.15 9.40 7.02
CA ILE A 105 -2.89 8.41 5.96
C ILE A 105 -2.70 9.15 4.64
N GLY A 106 -1.49 9.03 4.07
CA GLY A 106 -1.07 9.70 2.84
C GLY A 106 -1.82 9.23 1.59
N LEU A 107 -1.72 10.01 0.52
CA LEU A 107 -2.30 9.66 -0.77
C LEU A 107 -1.71 8.36 -1.34
N GLY A 108 -2.50 7.64 -2.12
CA GLY A 108 -2.07 6.40 -2.75
C GLY A 108 -1.87 5.22 -1.78
N CYS A 109 -2.17 5.39 -0.49
CA CYS A 109 -2.14 4.29 0.45
C CYS A 109 -3.24 3.26 0.18
N ILE A 110 -2.91 2.00 0.43
CA ILE A 110 -3.85 0.88 0.37
C ILE A 110 -3.96 0.27 1.77
N VAL A 111 -5.16 0.31 2.32
CA VAL A 111 -5.51 -0.24 3.64
C VAL A 111 -6.49 -1.39 3.43
N GLN A 112 -6.00 -2.62 3.52
CA GLN A 112 -6.83 -3.81 3.28
C GLN A 112 -7.71 -4.18 4.47
N ARG A 113 -8.54 -5.21 4.29
CA ARG A 113 -9.46 -5.72 5.31
C ARG A 113 -8.74 -6.11 6.60
N GLY A 114 -9.32 -5.76 7.75
CA GLY A 114 -8.81 -6.12 9.07
C GLY A 114 -7.57 -5.34 9.52
N VAL A 115 -7.11 -4.38 8.73
CA VAL A 115 -6.05 -3.47 9.17
C VAL A 115 -6.57 -2.64 10.35
N THR A 116 -5.72 -2.49 11.37
CA THR A 116 -6.00 -1.66 12.54
C THR A 116 -4.92 -0.60 12.69
N ILE A 117 -5.30 0.68 12.65
CA ILE A 117 -4.42 1.83 12.81
C ILE A 117 -4.88 2.62 14.04
N MET A 118 -4.03 2.69 15.06
CA MET A 118 -4.32 3.37 16.32
C MET A 118 -4.04 4.88 16.23
N SER A 119 -4.15 5.59 17.37
CA SER A 119 -3.99 7.05 17.42
C SER A 119 -2.55 7.50 17.18
N ASP A 120 -2.41 8.72 16.65
CA ASP A 120 -1.14 9.41 16.44
C ASP A 120 -0.16 8.67 15.52
N VAL A 121 -0.73 7.89 14.57
CA VAL A 121 0.02 7.22 13.52
C VAL A 121 0.11 8.11 12.28
N ILE A 122 1.32 8.24 11.73
CA ILE A 122 1.60 8.98 10.50
C ILE A 122 2.03 7.98 9.43
N ILE A 123 1.26 7.88 8.36
CA ILE A 123 1.53 7.01 7.22
C ILE A 123 1.73 7.89 5.98
N ASP A 124 2.90 7.79 5.39
CA ASP A 124 3.29 8.57 4.21
C ASP A 124 2.67 8.01 2.92
N VAL A 125 3.01 8.61 1.79
CA VAL A 125 2.46 8.33 0.45
C VAL A 125 2.71 6.87 0.03
N ALA A 126 1.70 6.29 -0.63
CA ALA A 126 1.76 4.99 -1.30
C ALA A 126 2.21 3.83 -0.40
N VAL A 127 1.96 3.88 0.90
CA VAL A 127 2.18 2.73 1.80
C VAL A 127 1.08 1.70 1.55
N LYS A 128 1.46 0.41 1.46
CA LYS A 128 0.51 -0.68 1.35
C LYS A 128 0.48 -1.49 2.64
N MET A 129 -0.71 -1.58 3.22
CA MET A 129 -0.99 -2.35 4.43
C MET A 129 -1.91 -3.52 4.05
N ASN A 130 -1.33 -4.71 4.01
CA ASN A 130 -2.03 -5.92 3.64
C ASN A 130 -2.93 -6.44 4.77
N LEU A 131 -3.66 -7.53 4.52
CA LEU A 131 -4.69 -8.09 5.40
C LEU A 131 -4.23 -8.23 6.86
N GLY A 132 -5.02 -7.70 7.80
CA GLY A 132 -4.82 -7.92 9.24
C GLY A 132 -3.58 -7.26 9.85
N VAL A 133 -2.95 -6.31 9.16
CA VAL A 133 -1.85 -5.51 9.72
C VAL A 133 -2.33 -4.72 10.92
N THR A 134 -1.52 -4.65 11.98
CA THR A 134 -1.81 -3.85 13.17
C THR A 134 -0.71 -2.84 13.42
N ILE A 135 -1.09 -1.56 13.51
CA ILE A 135 -0.18 -0.45 13.79
C ILE A 135 -0.64 0.23 15.07
N HIS A 136 0.18 0.12 16.12
CA HIS A 136 -0.09 0.75 17.40
C HIS A 136 0.20 2.25 17.36
N HIS A 137 -0.11 2.93 18.48
CA HIS A 137 -0.01 4.37 18.64
C HIS A 137 1.40 4.93 18.41
N ASP A 138 1.50 6.19 18.01
CA ASP A 138 2.73 6.95 17.85
C ASP A 138 3.72 6.35 16.82
N CYS A 139 3.24 5.57 15.86
CA CYS A 139 4.08 5.00 14.80
C CYS A 139 4.20 5.93 13.59
N SER A 140 5.32 5.85 12.89
CA SER A 140 5.52 6.51 11.60
C SER A 140 5.95 5.49 10.54
N ILE A 141 5.36 5.59 9.33
CA ILE A 141 5.66 4.69 8.22
C ILE A 141 6.01 5.53 6.98
N GLY A 142 7.24 5.39 6.50
CA GLY A 142 7.75 6.12 5.34
C GLY A 142 7.18 5.61 4.02
N MET A 143 7.25 6.50 3.01
CA MET A 143 6.62 6.29 1.71
C MET A 143 7.01 4.98 1.02
N CYS A 144 6.09 4.43 0.26
CA CYS A 144 6.27 3.21 -0.53
C CYS A 144 6.66 1.96 0.29
N SER A 145 6.55 2.01 1.62
CA SER A 145 6.74 0.82 2.46
C SER A 145 5.55 -0.13 2.34
N VAL A 146 5.83 -1.42 2.51
CA VAL A 146 4.83 -2.48 2.41
C VAL A 146 4.83 -3.30 3.69
N LEU A 147 3.67 -3.37 4.33
CA LEU A 147 3.41 -4.19 5.50
C LEU A 147 2.64 -5.43 5.04
N ALA A 148 3.31 -6.58 5.04
CA ALA A 148 2.73 -7.85 4.58
C ALA A 148 1.69 -8.39 5.59
N PRO A 149 0.84 -9.36 5.19
CA PRO A 149 -0.29 -9.81 5.99
C PRO A 149 0.06 -10.17 7.43
N GLY A 150 -0.74 -9.66 8.37
CA GLY A 150 -0.62 -9.96 9.80
C GLY A 150 0.60 -9.38 10.50
N SER A 151 1.42 -8.55 9.86
CA SER A 151 2.54 -7.88 10.52
C SER A 151 2.05 -6.89 11.58
N ARG A 152 2.86 -6.69 12.62
CA ARG A 152 2.50 -5.86 13.79
C ARG A 152 3.61 -4.88 14.13
N LEU A 153 3.27 -3.61 14.14
CA LEU A 153 4.11 -2.52 14.65
C LEU A 153 3.60 -2.14 16.03
N LEU A 154 4.40 -2.33 17.07
CA LEU A 154 4.02 -1.92 18.42
C LEU A 154 4.29 -0.41 18.63
N GLY A 155 3.94 0.11 19.80
CA GLY A 155 3.95 1.56 20.02
C GLY A 155 5.29 2.25 19.75
N ASN A 156 5.28 3.47 19.20
CA ASN A 156 6.46 4.28 18.90
C ASN A 156 7.45 3.67 17.90
N VAL A 157 7.00 2.80 16.99
CA VAL A 157 7.85 2.24 15.94
C VAL A 157 7.98 3.24 14.80
N ALA A 158 9.21 3.42 14.30
CA ALA A 158 9.49 4.23 13.13
C ALA A 158 10.01 3.35 11.97
N ILE A 159 9.26 3.33 10.87
CA ILE A 159 9.60 2.64 9.63
C ILE A 159 10.04 3.67 8.58
N GLY A 160 11.21 3.47 8.00
CA GLY A 160 11.74 4.29 6.91
C GLY A 160 10.97 4.12 5.60
N GLN A 161 11.50 4.69 4.53
CA GLN A 161 10.93 4.59 3.19
C GLN A 161 11.30 3.24 2.54
N ARG A 162 10.41 2.74 1.68
CA ARG A 162 10.64 1.52 0.87
C ARG A 162 11.04 0.30 1.71
N VAL A 163 10.57 0.24 2.95
CA VAL A 163 10.77 -0.91 3.83
C VAL A 163 9.75 -2.00 3.50
N PHE A 164 10.21 -3.24 3.46
CA PHE A 164 9.33 -4.40 3.39
C PHE A 164 9.26 -5.09 4.76
N VAL A 165 8.08 -5.14 5.36
CA VAL A 165 7.84 -5.87 6.60
C VAL A 165 7.10 -7.16 6.27
N GLY A 166 7.79 -8.29 6.41
CA GLY A 166 7.28 -9.62 6.05
C GLY A 166 6.07 -10.07 6.86
N ALA A 167 5.33 -11.04 6.31
CA ALA A 167 4.10 -11.55 6.91
C ALA A 167 4.32 -12.01 8.35
N SER A 168 3.39 -11.64 9.24
CA SER A 168 3.41 -11.97 10.67
C SER A 168 4.66 -11.53 11.44
N ALA A 169 5.49 -10.65 10.88
CA ALA A 169 6.60 -10.06 11.62
C ALA A 169 6.09 -9.12 12.72
N VAL A 170 6.82 -9.05 13.83
CA VAL A 170 6.51 -8.19 14.97
C VAL A 170 7.68 -7.25 15.22
N ILE A 171 7.43 -5.94 15.25
CA ILE A 171 8.43 -4.94 15.59
C ILE A 171 8.10 -4.40 16.98
N LEU A 172 9.04 -4.60 17.91
CA LEU A 172 8.84 -4.22 19.33
C LEU A 172 8.86 -2.71 19.54
N PRO A 173 8.30 -2.23 20.67
CA PRO A 173 8.11 -0.80 20.88
C PRO A 173 9.41 0.00 20.78
N GLY A 174 9.33 1.17 20.14
CA GLY A 174 10.41 2.12 20.02
C GLY A 174 11.50 1.78 19.02
N CYS A 175 11.45 0.59 18.37
CA CYS A 175 12.42 0.21 17.35
C CYS A 175 12.29 1.08 16.09
N LYS A 176 13.44 1.36 15.47
CA LYS A 176 13.53 2.07 14.19
C LYS A 176 14.03 1.11 13.11
N VAL A 177 13.41 1.18 11.94
CA VAL A 177 13.80 0.42 10.75
C VAL A 177 14.19 1.40 9.66
N GLY A 178 15.44 1.35 9.24
CA GLY A 178 16.01 2.26 8.24
C GLY A 178 15.45 2.01 6.84
N ASP A 179 15.65 2.99 5.96
CA ASP A 179 15.18 2.95 4.57
C ASP A 179 15.68 1.71 3.83
N ASP A 180 14.85 1.20 2.90
CA ASP A 180 15.17 0.04 2.06
C ASP A 180 15.50 -1.26 2.84
N ALA A 181 15.19 -1.32 4.13
CA ALA A 181 15.37 -2.53 4.92
C ALA A 181 14.28 -3.57 4.60
N THR A 182 14.61 -4.84 4.83
CA THR A 182 13.68 -5.97 4.69
C THR A 182 13.60 -6.74 6.01
N ILE A 183 12.40 -6.87 6.54
CA ILE A 183 12.10 -7.70 7.71
C ILE A 183 11.52 -9.02 7.22
N GLY A 184 12.17 -10.14 7.52
CA GLY A 184 11.70 -11.47 7.13
C GLY A 184 10.37 -11.85 7.77
N ALA A 185 9.61 -12.72 7.12
CA ALA A 185 8.34 -13.21 7.65
C ALA A 185 8.52 -13.88 9.02
N GLY A 186 7.59 -13.63 9.96
CA GLY A 186 7.63 -14.15 11.31
C GLY A 186 8.76 -13.64 12.20
N ALA A 187 9.56 -12.68 11.73
CA ALA A 187 10.64 -12.13 12.52
C ALA A 187 10.15 -11.30 13.71
N VAL A 188 10.91 -11.33 14.81
CA VAL A 188 10.69 -10.46 15.98
C VAL A 188 11.85 -9.49 16.10
N VAL A 189 11.61 -8.25 15.69
CA VAL A 189 12.59 -7.16 15.73
C VAL A 189 12.58 -6.55 17.14
N ASN A 190 13.70 -6.64 17.85
CA ASN A 190 13.87 -6.17 19.22
C ASN A 190 14.98 -5.11 19.38
N ARG A 191 15.48 -4.56 18.30
CA ARG A 191 16.47 -3.47 18.23
C ARG A 191 16.32 -2.76 16.87
N ASP A 192 16.93 -1.62 16.74
CA ASP A 192 16.98 -0.89 15.47
C ASP A 192 17.59 -1.73 14.35
N VAL A 193 17.11 -1.49 13.13
CA VAL A 193 17.56 -2.13 11.89
C VAL A 193 18.11 -1.08 10.96
N ASP A 194 19.34 -1.27 10.52
CA ASP A 194 20.03 -0.33 9.63
C ASP A 194 19.40 -0.31 8.23
N SER A 195 19.56 0.81 7.53
CA SER A 195 19.11 0.95 6.14
C SER A 195 19.77 -0.10 5.24
N ASN A 196 19.04 -0.53 4.21
CA ASN A 196 19.50 -1.50 3.21
C ASN A 196 19.90 -2.86 3.79
N THR A 197 19.42 -3.23 4.97
CA THR A 197 19.69 -4.53 5.58
C THR A 197 18.50 -5.46 5.53
N THR A 198 18.77 -6.75 5.49
CA THR A 198 17.74 -7.80 5.67
C THR A 198 17.95 -8.47 7.02
N VAL A 199 16.87 -8.53 7.82
CA VAL A 199 16.89 -9.21 9.12
C VAL A 199 15.78 -10.26 9.18
N ALA A 200 16.05 -11.40 9.84
CA ALA A 200 15.06 -12.47 10.02
C ALA A 200 15.26 -13.21 11.35
N GLY A 201 14.26 -14.00 11.74
CA GLY A 201 14.32 -14.88 12.92
C GLY A 201 13.75 -14.27 14.21
N VAL A 202 13.79 -15.05 15.30
CA VAL A 202 13.29 -14.71 16.64
C VAL A 202 14.40 -14.97 17.66
N PRO A 203 15.06 -13.92 18.16
CA PRO A 203 14.98 -12.53 17.72
C PRO A 203 15.63 -12.30 16.35
N ALA A 204 15.18 -11.26 15.64
CA ALA A 204 15.68 -10.93 14.31
C ALA A 204 17.19 -10.61 14.32
N ARG A 205 17.91 -11.13 13.33
CA ARG A 205 19.34 -10.90 13.09
C ARG A 205 19.56 -10.60 11.61
N THR A 206 20.59 -9.84 11.32
CA THR A 206 21.04 -9.57 9.94
C THR A 206 21.44 -10.87 9.25
N LEU A 207 21.02 -11.03 7.99
CA LEU A 207 21.37 -12.15 7.11
C LEU A 207 22.65 -11.87 6.34
#